data_e2abb429e6c4d0c60c64c7488e721cf5
#
_entry.id   e2abb429e6c4d0c60c64c7488e721cf5
#
_cell.length_a   1.000
_cell.length_b   1.000
_cell.length_c   1.000
_cell.angle_alpha   90.00
_cell.angle_beta   90.00
_cell.angle_gamma   90.00
#
_symmetry.space_group_name_H-M   'P 1'
#
loop_
_entity.id
_entity.type
_entity.pdbx_description
1 polymer ?
#
loop_
_entity_poly.entity_id
_entity_poly.type
_entity_poly.pdbx_seq_one_letter_code
_entity_poly.pdbx_strand_id
1 'polypeptide(L)'
;SAPDEDGWISITAEPVEEKDISTLVAAAMEKPAASEQAAAAAPVDETEPVDTYQYQYPPIELFEKSQDETDPGAQEELKANAQKLVDTLESFGVRTRVLDISRGPSVTRYEVQPMAGVKISRITSLADDIALNLAVADVRMEAPIPGKPAVGIEVPNHKKTPVYIRSVFESQSFLRMTSPLGIALGKDIAGVAQVADLCKMPHLLIAGSTGSGKSVCVNSIIMSLLFRSSPEDVKLLLIDPKVVELAEYNGIPHLLMPVVTEPKKAAGALGSAVQEMERRYRLFAENNVRDIKSFNKLAAERPELE
;
A
#
# COMPACT_ATOMS: atom_id res chain seq x y z
N SER A 1 15.78 18.93 -40.78
CA SER A 1 15.03 18.39 -41.91
C SER A 1 13.56 18.72 -41.69
N ALA A 2 12.92 19.21 -42.77
CA ALA A 2 11.50 19.52 -42.77
C ALA A 2 10.68 18.21 -42.75
N PRO A 3 9.47 18.20 -42.18
CA PRO A 3 8.61 17.02 -42.18
C PRO A 3 8.13 16.72 -43.61
N ASP A 4 7.95 15.41 -43.91
CA ASP A 4 7.37 14.93 -45.14
C ASP A 4 5.84 15.18 -45.17
N GLU A 5 5.22 14.94 -46.34
CA GLU A 5 3.80 15.28 -46.58
C GLU A 5 2.81 14.55 -45.71
N ASP A 6 3.25 13.55 -44.93
CA ASP A 6 2.42 12.77 -43.99
C ASP A 6 2.64 13.12 -42.49
N GLY A 7 3.49 14.13 -42.22
CA GLY A 7 3.69 14.66 -40.85
C GLY A 7 4.56 13.81 -39.93
N TRP A 8 5.30 12.83 -40.47
CA TRP A 8 6.21 12.00 -39.66
C TRP A 8 7.65 12.52 -39.75
N ILE A 9 8.31 12.65 -38.60
CA ILE A 9 9.74 12.98 -38.52
C ILE A 9 10.53 11.69 -38.47
N SER A 10 11.22 11.34 -39.56
CA SER A 10 12.17 10.22 -39.56
C SER A 10 13.43 10.61 -38.81
N ILE A 11 13.64 9.99 -37.64
CA ILE A 11 14.90 10.07 -36.90
C ILE A 11 15.82 8.97 -37.43
N THR A 12 16.71 9.31 -38.32
CA THR A 12 17.86 8.45 -38.70
C THR A 12 18.87 8.51 -37.54
N ALA A 13 18.96 7.44 -36.76
CA ALA A 13 20.06 7.28 -35.83
C ALA A 13 21.35 7.05 -36.58
N GLU A 14 22.34 7.92 -36.38
CA GLU A 14 23.71 7.63 -36.80
C GLU A 14 24.23 6.38 -36.07
N PRO A 15 25.01 5.52 -36.71
CA PRO A 15 25.54 4.33 -36.08
C PRO A 15 26.47 4.75 -34.94
N VAL A 16 26.12 4.39 -33.72
CA VAL A 16 27.00 4.50 -32.54
C VAL A 16 28.09 3.45 -32.71
N GLU A 17 29.35 3.87 -32.83
CA GLU A 17 30.49 2.95 -32.73
C GLU A 17 30.41 2.12 -31.47
N GLU A 18 30.37 0.81 -31.62
CA GLU A 18 30.50 -0.16 -30.54
C GLU A 18 31.87 0.01 -29.87
N LYS A 19 31.92 0.75 -28.76
CA LYS A 19 33.09 0.75 -27.91
C LYS A 19 33.10 -0.55 -27.12
N ASP A 20 34.15 -1.34 -27.31
CA ASP A 20 34.40 -2.59 -26.60
C ASP A 20 34.27 -2.38 -25.09
N ILE A 21 33.52 -3.26 -24.43
CA ILE A 21 33.21 -3.24 -22.97
C ILE A 21 34.50 -3.20 -22.16
N SER A 22 35.58 -3.80 -22.63
CA SER A 22 36.90 -3.77 -21.99
C SER A 22 37.48 -2.35 -21.88
N THR A 23 37.23 -1.48 -22.86
CA THR A 23 37.68 -0.08 -22.85
C THR A 23 36.89 0.79 -21.88
N LEU A 24 35.62 0.51 -21.69
CA LEU A 24 34.77 1.21 -20.73
C LEU A 24 35.09 0.81 -19.27
N VAL A 25 35.47 -0.44 -19.03
CA VAL A 25 35.91 -0.92 -17.72
C VAL A 25 37.27 -0.34 -17.33
N ALA A 26 38.21 -0.22 -18.28
CA ALA A 26 39.53 0.39 -18.05
C ALA A 26 39.41 1.88 -17.67
N ALA A 27 38.55 2.65 -18.36
CA ALA A 27 38.31 4.06 -18.06
C ALA A 27 37.61 4.31 -16.69
N ALA A 28 36.90 3.32 -16.17
CA ALA A 28 36.27 3.38 -14.84
C ALA A 28 37.24 3.07 -13.69
N MET A 29 38.42 2.52 -13.98
CA MET A 29 39.42 2.14 -12.98
C MET A 29 40.56 3.16 -12.81
N GLU A 30 40.67 4.19 -13.65
CA GLU A 30 41.61 5.28 -13.44
C GLU A 30 41.04 6.31 -12.48
N LYS A 31 41.34 6.13 -11.19
CA LYS A 31 41.16 7.14 -10.13
C LYS A 31 42.26 8.19 -10.25
N PRO A 32 41.96 9.50 -10.23
CA PRO A 32 42.97 10.51 -9.95
C PRO A 32 43.39 10.42 -8.49
N ALA A 33 44.70 10.33 -8.26
CA ALA A 33 45.33 10.36 -6.95
C ALA A 33 45.06 11.71 -6.28
N ALA A 34 44.29 11.71 -5.18
CA ALA A 34 44.16 12.84 -4.28
C ALA A 34 45.11 12.64 -3.09
N SER A 35 45.90 13.68 -2.82
CA SER A 35 46.95 13.78 -1.84
C SER A 35 46.58 13.29 -0.45
N GLU A 36 47.45 12.38 0.08
CA GLU A 36 47.53 12.07 1.49
C GLU A 36 47.99 13.31 2.29
N GLN A 37 47.13 13.78 3.17
CA GLN A 37 47.56 14.45 4.40
C GLN A 37 47.09 13.60 5.56
N ALA A 38 48.07 12.87 6.12
CA ALA A 38 47.92 12.11 7.33
C ALA A 38 47.65 13.04 8.52
N ALA A 39 46.41 13.03 9.03
CA ALA A 39 46.14 13.49 10.38
C ALA A 39 46.32 12.29 11.32
N ALA A 40 47.27 12.40 12.26
CA ALA A 40 47.56 11.40 13.28
C ALA A 40 46.27 11.08 14.08
N ALA A 41 45.88 9.83 14.09
CA ALA A 41 44.84 9.32 14.96
C ALA A 41 45.29 9.35 16.41
N ALA A 42 44.53 10.04 17.25
CA ALA A 42 44.64 9.91 18.71
C ALA A 42 44.17 8.48 19.12
N PRO A 43 44.72 7.91 20.19
CA PRO A 43 44.31 6.59 20.65
C PRO A 43 42.86 6.62 21.09
N VAL A 44 42.04 5.75 20.52
CA VAL A 44 40.65 5.55 20.92
C VAL A 44 40.68 4.77 22.25
N ASP A 45 40.16 5.37 23.29
CA ASP A 45 39.97 4.76 24.61
C ASP A 45 38.87 3.68 24.48
N GLU A 46 39.23 2.43 24.65
CA GLU A 46 38.40 1.22 24.46
C GLU A 46 37.42 0.96 25.63
N THR A 47 36.93 1.98 26.33
CA THR A 47 36.04 1.77 27.49
C THR A 47 34.83 2.68 27.52
N GLU A 48 34.17 2.95 26.38
CA GLU A 48 32.78 3.37 26.45
C GLU A 48 31.86 2.13 26.41
N PRO A 49 30.90 2.00 27.34
CA PRO A 49 29.94 0.92 27.26
C PRO A 49 29.18 1.06 25.94
N VAL A 50 29.17 0.00 25.15
CA VAL A 50 28.33 -0.09 23.95
C VAL A 50 26.90 0.13 24.44
N ASP A 51 26.38 1.33 24.20
CA ASP A 51 25.00 1.68 24.49
C ASP A 51 24.17 0.79 23.57
N THR A 52 23.65 -0.29 24.13
CA THR A 52 22.75 -1.21 23.42
C THR A 52 21.46 -0.46 23.17
N TYR A 53 21.42 0.29 22.04
CA TYR A 53 20.25 1.02 21.61
C TYR A 53 19.10 0.02 21.46
N GLN A 54 18.20 0.02 22.44
CA GLN A 54 16.94 -0.72 22.32
C GLN A 54 15.97 0.09 21.47
N TYR A 55 15.61 -0.43 20.32
CA TYR A 55 14.60 0.19 19.48
C TYR A 55 13.28 0.33 20.24
N GLN A 56 12.74 1.56 20.26
CA GLN A 56 11.43 1.84 20.86
C GLN A 56 10.40 1.97 19.76
N TYR A 57 9.37 1.12 19.83
CA TYR A 57 8.26 1.18 18.88
C TYR A 57 7.49 2.50 19.04
N PRO A 58 7.02 3.09 17.92
CA PRO A 58 6.19 4.28 17.97
C PRO A 58 4.91 4.01 18.80
N PRO A 59 4.58 4.85 19.80
CA PRO A 59 3.35 4.69 20.56
C PRO A 59 2.13 5.02 19.70
N ILE A 60 1.00 4.32 19.96
CA ILE A 60 -0.24 4.48 19.19
C ILE A 60 -0.83 5.89 19.30
N GLU A 61 -0.48 6.63 20.36
CA GLU A 61 -0.93 7.99 20.65
C GLU A 61 -0.41 9.01 19.64
N LEU A 62 0.63 8.69 18.88
CA LEU A 62 1.12 9.54 17.78
C LEU A 62 0.11 9.64 16.63
N PHE A 63 -0.80 8.67 16.52
CA PHE A 63 -1.83 8.67 15.49
C PHE A 63 -3.13 9.26 16.04
N GLU A 64 -3.75 10.11 15.22
CA GLU A 64 -5.06 10.68 15.54
C GLU A 64 -6.10 9.59 15.77
N LYS A 65 -6.87 9.74 16.84
CA LYS A 65 -8.00 8.88 17.13
C LYS A 65 -9.19 9.30 16.28
N SER A 66 -9.90 8.32 15.71
CA SER A 66 -11.19 8.59 15.07
C SER A 66 -12.10 9.28 16.09
N GLN A 67 -12.58 10.45 15.73
CA GLN A 67 -13.70 11.02 16.48
C GLN A 67 -14.92 10.24 16.06
N ASP A 68 -15.51 9.47 16.99
CA ASP A 68 -16.82 8.87 16.81
C ASP A 68 -17.85 10.02 16.80
N GLU A 69 -17.87 10.76 15.69
CA GLU A 69 -19.02 11.62 15.39
C GLU A 69 -20.21 10.66 15.13
N THR A 70 -20.90 10.29 16.20
CA THR A 70 -22.27 9.81 16.08
C THR A 70 -23.06 10.95 15.47
N ASP A 71 -23.16 10.94 14.13
CA ASP A 71 -24.02 11.87 13.41
C ASP A 71 -25.46 11.55 13.79
N PRO A 72 -26.14 12.40 14.59
CA PRO A 72 -27.49 12.09 15.05
C PRO A 72 -28.50 11.95 13.92
N GLY A 73 -28.22 12.61 12.77
CA GLY A 73 -29.03 12.55 11.55
C GLY A 73 -28.79 11.30 10.69
N ALA A 74 -27.69 10.57 10.95
CA ALA A 74 -27.31 9.42 10.11
C ALA A 74 -28.36 8.30 10.10
N GLN A 75 -28.99 8.02 11.24
CA GLN A 75 -30.01 6.97 11.30
C GLN A 75 -31.29 7.36 10.54
N GLU A 76 -31.65 8.63 10.60
CA GLU A 76 -32.81 9.14 9.86
C GLU A 76 -32.53 9.13 8.37
N GLU A 77 -31.33 9.58 7.95
CA GLU A 77 -30.87 9.51 6.56
C GLU A 77 -30.90 8.08 6.02
N LEU A 78 -30.37 7.11 6.77
CA LEU A 78 -30.34 5.69 6.37
C LEU A 78 -31.76 5.15 6.14
N LYS A 79 -32.71 5.48 7.04
CA LYS A 79 -34.11 5.06 6.91
C LYS A 79 -34.79 5.74 5.74
N ALA A 80 -34.59 7.04 5.58
CA ALA A 80 -35.17 7.81 4.47
C ALA A 80 -34.67 7.31 3.11
N ASN A 81 -33.37 7.04 2.99
CA ASN A 81 -32.78 6.52 1.75
C ASN A 81 -33.25 5.08 1.47
N ALA A 82 -33.36 4.22 2.51
CA ALA A 82 -33.91 2.89 2.36
C ALA A 82 -35.35 2.90 1.84
N GLN A 83 -36.20 3.78 2.40
CA GLN A 83 -37.58 3.92 1.97
C GLN A 83 -37.66 4.46 0.53
N LYS A 84 -36.92 5.54 0.20
CA LYS A 84 -36.86 6.06 -1.17
C LYS A 84 -36.42 5.02 -2.18
N LEU A 85 -35.43 4.17 -1.82
CA LEU A 85 -34.95 3.09 -2.66
C LEU A 85 -36.06 2.07 -2.96
N VAL A 86 -36.79 1.64 -1.94
CA VAL A 86 -37.91 0.69 -2.10
C VAL A 86 -39.02 1.33 -2.94
N ASP A 87 -39.43 2.57 -2.66
CA ASP A 87 -40.47 3.30 -3.38
C ASP A 87 -40.10 3.51 -4.86
N THR A 88 -38.80 3.81 -5.12
CA THR A 88 -38.31 3.95 -6.50
C THR A 88 -38.42 2.62 -7.24
N LEU A 89 -37.94 1.52 -6.67
CA LEU A 89 -38.02 0.19 -7.28
C LEU A 89 -39.47 -0.22 -7.51
N GLU A 90 -40.38 0.05 -6.56
CA GLU A 90 -41.82 -0.27 -6.66
C GLU A 90 -42.51 0.55 -7.74
N SER A 91 -42.15 1.82 -7.93
CA SER A 91 -42.71 2.68 -9.01
C SER A 91 -42.40 2.13 -10.40
N PHE A 92 -41.29 1.41 -10.57
CA PHE A 92 -40.95 0.69 -11.79
C PHE A 92 -41.47 -0.77 -11.82
N GLY A 93 -42.35 -1.13 -10.89
CA GLY A 93 -42.97 -2.45 -10.80
C GLY A 93 -42.01 -3.54 -10.32
N VAL A 94 -40.97 -3.15 -9.62
CA VAL A 94 -39.94 -4.07 -9.05
C VAL A 94 -40.14 -4.13 -7.53
N ARG A 95 -40.88 -5.15 -7.07
CA ARG A 95 -41.11 -5.33 -5.63
C ARG A 95 -39.90 -5.95 -4.96
N THR A 96 -39.41 -5.31 -3.91
CA THR A 96 -38.24 -5.72 -3.14
C THR A 96 -38.50 -5.52 -1.64
N ARG A 97 -37.66 -6.16 -0.81
CA ARG A 97 -37.57 -5.87 0.61
C ARG A 97 -36.12 -5.62 1.00
N VAL A 98 -35.85 -4.69 1.89
CA VAL A 98 -34.53 -4.47 2.47
C VAL A 98 -34.25 -5.58 3.48
N LEU A 99 -33.12 -6.26 3.34
CA LEU A 99 -32.67 -7.30 4.27
C LEU A 99 -31.70 -6.75 5.29
N ASP A 100 -30.78 -5.88 4.85
CA ASP A 100 -29.72 -5.33 5.67
C ASP A 100 -29.26 -3.97 5.15
N ILE A 101 -28.70 -3.16 6.03
CA ILE A 101 -28.11 -1.85 5.72
C ILE A 101 -26.76 -1.77 6.42
N SER A 102 -25.69 -1.68 5.64
CA SER A 102 -24.33 -1.53 6.15
C SER A 102 -23.78 -0.16 5.78
N ARG A 103 -23.50 0.69 6.76
CA ARG A 103 -22.91 2.00 6.55
C ARG A 103 -21.39 1.91 6.69
N GLY A 104 -20.69 2.16 5.58
CA GLY A 104 -19.24 2.32 5.55
C GLY A 104 -18.79 3.78 5.59
N PRO A 105 -17.48 4.02 5.50
CA PRO A 105 -16.92 5.37 5.57
C PRO A 105 -17.32 6.28 4.41
N SER A 106 -17.50 5.73 3.21
CA SER A 106 -17.75 6.49 1.99
C SER A 106 -19.06 6.14 1.32
N VAL A 107 -19.54 4.92 1.51
CA VAL A 107 -20.76 4.40 0.89
C VAL A 107 -21.61 3.68 1.92
N THR A 108 -22.93 3.67 1.70
CA THR A 108 -23.86 2.81 2.43
C THR A 108 -24.38 1.73 1.47
N ARG A 109 -24.30 0.49 1.91
CA ARG A 109 -24.80 -0.66 1.17
C ARG A 109 -26.18 -1.04 1.68
N TYR A 110 -27.14 -1.07 0.79
CA TYR A 110 -28.49 -1.58 1.01
C TYR A 110 -28.61 -2.96 0.35
N GLU A 111 -28.84 -3.99 1.16
CA GLU A 111 -29.09 -5.33 0.64
C GLU A 111 -30.59 -5.50 0.40
N VAL A 112 -30.98 -5.62 -0.87
CA VAL A 112 -32.37 -5.77 -1.25
C VAL A 112 -32.65 -7.15 -1.83
N GLN A 113 -33.72 -7.80 -1.37
CA GLN A 113 -34.17 -9.06 -1.90
C GLN A 113 -35.33 -8.82 -2.86
N PRO A 114 -35.22 -9.24 -4.14
CA PRO A 114 -36.34 -9.22 -5.06
C PRO A 114 -37.42 -10.21 -4.63
N MET A 115 -38.68 -9.85 -4.77
CA MET A 115 -39.81 -10.78 -4.58
C MET A 115 -39.84 -11.83 -5.69
N ALA A 116 -40.55 -12.92 -5.43
CA ALA A 116 -40.68 -14.01 -6.38
C ALA A 116 -41.19 -13.52 -7.75
N GLY A 117 -40.50 -13.98 -8.82
CA GLY A 117 -40.83 -13.59 -10.21
C GLY A 117 -40.13 -12.32 -10.70
N VAL A 118 -39.41 -11.59 -9.86
CA VAL A 118 -38.63 -10.41 -10.28
C VAL A 118 -37.27 -10.86 -10.78
N LYS A 119 -36.92 -10.49 -12.01
CA LYS A 119 -35.59 -10.76 -12.60
C LYS A 119 -34.58 -9.74 -12.06
N ILE A 120 -33.37 -10.20 -11.71
CA ILE A 120 -32.27 -9.35 -11.22
C ILE A 120 -31.94 -8.22 -12.21
N SER A 121 -31.95 -8.52 -13.51
CA SER A 121 -31.68 -7.54 -14.58
C SER A 121 -32.63 -6.33 -14.54
N ARG A 122 -33.85 -6.47 -14.03
CA ARG A 122 -34.77 -5.34 -13.85
C ARG A 122 -34.33 -4.41 -12.74
N ILE A 123 -33.61 -4.90 -11.74
CA ILE A 123 -33.05 -4.06 -10.67
C ILE A 123 -31.80 -3.35 -11.19
N THR A 124 -30.88 -4.11 -11.81
CA THR A 124 -29.58 -3.56 -12.26
C THR A 124 -29.74 -2.51 -13.37
N SER A 125 -30.80 -2.60 -14.19
CA SER A 125 -31.07 -1.58 -15.22
C SER A 125 -31.62 -0.26 -14.67
N LEU A 126 -32.00 -0.18 -13.39
CA LEU A 126 -32.51 1.02 -12.73
C LEU A 126 -31.44 1.80 -11.95
N ALA A 127 -30.17 1.54 -12.18
CA ALA A 127 -29.08 2.20 -11.46
C ALA A 127 -29.16 3.74 -11.57
N ASP A 128 -29.34 4.25 -12.79
CA ASP A 128 -29.42 5.68 -13.07
C ASP A 128 -30.71 6.31 -12.46
N ASP A 129 -31.83 5.61 -12.53
CA ASP A 129 -33.10 6.06 -11.95
C ASP A 129 -33.01 6.14 -10.41
N ILE A 130 -32.35 5.16 -9.78
CA ILE A 130 -32.10 5.15 -8.35
C ILE A 130 -31.15 6.29 -7.97
N ALA A 131 -30.06 6.50 -8.72
CA ALA A 131 -29.12 7.58 -8.47
C ALA A 131 -29.81 8.95 -8.54
N LEU A 132 -30.68 9.15 -9.55
CA LEU A 132 -31.46 10.37 -9.71
C LEU A 132 -32.42 10.60 -8.53
N ASN A 133 -33.17 9.57 -8.12
CA ASN A 133 -34.13 9.69 -7.02
C ASN A 133 -33.45 9.92 -5.65
N LEU A 134 -32.29 9.33 -5.43
CA LEU A 134 -31.49 9.53 -4.22
C LEU A 134 -30.63 10.80 -4.26
N ALA A 135 -30.66 11.54 -5.40
CA ALA A 135 -29.84 12.74 -5.64
C ALA A 135 -28.33 12.50 -5.44
N VAL A 136 -27.83 11.36 -5.90
CA VAL A 136 -26.40 11.00 -5.89
C VAL A 136 -25.87 10.92 -7.33
N ALA A 137 -24.54 11.03 -7.47
CA ALA A 137 -23.92 11.05 -8.80
C ALA A 137 -23.99 9.68 -9.51
N ASP A 138 -23.87 8.58 -8.74
CA ASP A 138 -23.86 7.21 -9.25
C ASP A 138 -24.20 6.24 -8.11
N VAL A 139 -24.71 5.05 -8.46
CA VAL A 139 -24.89 3.92 -7.54
C VAL A 139 -24.25 2.69 -8.14
N ARG A 140 -23.52 1.93 -7.31
CA ARG A 140 -22.95 0.67 -7.73
C ARG A 140 -23.83 -0.48 -7.30
N MET A 141 -24.01 -1.46 -8.19
CA MET A 141 -24.78 -2.67 -7.89
C MET A 141 -23.92 -3.93 -7.91
N GLU A 142 -24.02 -4.73 -6.85
CA GLU A 142 -23.49 -6.07 -6.80
C GLU A 142 -24.64 -7.07 -6.88
N ALA A 143 -24.79 -7.73 -8.01
CA ALA A 143 -25.96 -8.55 -8.29
C ALA A 143 -25.59 -9.88 -8.99
N PRO A 144 -25.73 -11.01 -8.31
CA PRO A 144 -26.13 -11.18 -6.90
C PRO A 144 -24.97 -10.96 -5.92
N ILE A 145 -25.29 -10.76 -4.63
CA ILE A 145 -24.28 -10.81 -3.57
C ILE A 145 -23.82 -12.25 -3.41
N PRO A 146 -22.51 -12.55 -3.40
CA PRO A 146 -22.01 -13.90 -3.18
C PRO A 146 -22.54 -14.52 -1.89
N GLY A 147 -23.16 -15.68 -2.00
CA GLY A 147 -23.69 -16.43 -0.85
C GLY A 147 -25.01 -15.90 -0.27
N LYS A 148 -25.64 -14.85 -0.84
CA LYS A 148 -26.93 -14.31 -0.41
C LYS A 148 -27.93 -14.19 -1.56
N PRO A 149 -29.23 -14.47 -1.35
CA PRO A 149 -30.27 -14.25 -2.33
C PRO A 149 -30.70 -12.78 -2.40
N ALA A 150 -29.75 -11.87 -2.57
CA ALA A 150 -29.93 -10.43 -2.50
C ALA A 150 -29.09 -9.68 -3.52
N VAL A 151 -29.48 -8.44 -3.80
CA VAL A 151 -28.70 -7.46 -4.58
C VAL A 151 -28.21 -6.40 -3.63
N GLY A 152 -26.91 -6.09 -3.66
CA GLY A 152 -26.30 -4.99 -2.93
C GLY A 152 -26.37 -3.72 -3.77
N ILE A 153 -26.92 -2.65 -3.22
CA ILE A 153 -26.97 -1.32 -3.83
C ILE A 153 -26.12 -0.41 -2.96
N GLU A 154 -25.00 0.02 -3.51
CA GLU A 154 -24.03 0.90 -2.82
C GLU A 154 -24.32 2.34 -3.21
N VAL A 155 -24.72 3.14 -2.23
CA VAL A 155 -25.08 4.55 -2.36
C VAL A 155 -23.99 5.40 -1.71
N PRO A 156 -23.39 6.37 -2.40
CA PRO A 156 -22.43 7.29 -1.79
C PRO A 156 -23.03 8.05 -0.61
N ASN A 157 -22.30 8.13 0.50
CA ASN A 157 -22.70 8.93 1.65
C ASN A 157 -22.59 10.42 1.33
N HIS A 158 -23.55 11.22 1.77
CA HIS A 158 -23.46 12.68 1.66
C HIS A 158 -22.25 13.24 2.41
N LYS A 159 -22.02 12.76 3.63
CA LYS A 159 -20.84 13.07 4.43
C LYS A 159 -19.94 11.84 4.49
N LYS A 160 -18.75 11.93 3.86
CA LYS A 160 -17.71 10.90 3.94
C LYS A 160 -16.99 11.02 5.28
N THR A 161 -16.76 9.88 5.94
CA THR A 161 -15.99 9.81 7.18
C THR A 161 -14.55 9.44 6.87
N PRO A 162 -13.55 10.23 7.31
CA PRO A 162 -12.15 9.86 7.10
C PRO A 162 -11.81 8.58 7.87
N VAL A 163 -11.00 7.72 7.24
CA VAL A 163 -10.52 6.48 7.87
C VAL A 163 -9.13 6.75 8.46
N TYR A 164 -9.05 6.82 9.77
CA TYR A 164 -7.79 6.99 10.48
C TYR A 164 -7.07 5.65 10.62
N ILE A 165 -5.77 5.64 10.33
CA ILE A 165 -4.95 4.42 10.40
C ILE A 165 -4.96 3.80 11.80
N ARG A 166 -5.03 4.61 12.85
CA ARG A 166 -5.13 4.15 14.24
C ARG A 166 -6.29 3.19 14.44
N SER A 167 -7.46 3.48 13.85
CA SER A 167 -8.63 2.60 13.97
C SER A 167 -8.42 1.21 13.34
N VAL A 168 -7.50 1.11 12.38
CA VAL A 168 -7.11 -0.17 11.78
C VAL A 168 -6.05 -0.85 12.64
N PHE A 169 -5.07 -0.13 13.18
CA PHE A 169 -4.05 -0.68 14.07
C PHE A 169 -4.65 -1.25 15.37
N GLU A 170 -5.68 -0.60 15.92
CA GLU A 170 -6.42 -1.08 17.11
C GLU A 170 -7.39 -2.24 16.77
N SER A 171 -7.60 -2.59 15.51
CA SER A 171 -8.50 -3.68 15.12
C SER A 171 -7.96 -5.07 15.48
N GLN A 172 -8.87 -5.98 15.79
CA GLN A 172 -8.51 -7.38 16.06
C GLN A 172 -7.80 -8.06 14.88
N SER A 173 -8.14 -7.67 13.64
CA SER A 173 -7.51 -8.19 12.44
C SER A 173 -6.02 -7.83 12.37
N PHE A 174 -5.66 -6.59 12.73
CA PHE A 174 -4.27 -6.14 12.74
C PHE A 174 -3.50 -6.71 13.94
N LEU A 175 -4.10 -6.70 15.14
CA LEU A 175 -3.46 -7.18 16.37
C LEU A 175 -3.13 -8.68 16.33
N ARG A 176 -3.97 -9.49 15.69
CA ARG A 176 -3.76 -10.94 15.55
C ARG A 176 -2.77 -11.32 14.45
N MET A 177 -2.37 -10.37 13.64
CA MET A 177 -1.41 -10.65 12.58
C MET A 177 -0.02 -10.91 13.18
N THR A 178 0.63 -12.00 12.80
CA THR A 178 1.94 -12.42 13.31
C THR A 178 3.09 -12.09 12.37
N SER A 179 2.77 -11.77 11.11
CA SER A 179 3.80 -11.44 10.11
C SER A 179 4.45 -10.08 10.40
N PRO A 180 5.79 -9.97 10.36
CA PRO A 180 6.47 -8.69 10.49
C PRO A 180 6.17 -7.74 9.32
N LEU A 181 5.75 -8.28 8.16
CA LEU A 181 5.35 -7.51 6.98
C LEU A 181 3.83 -7.33 6.87
N GLY A 182 3.12 -7.35 8.00
CA GLY A 182 1.69 -7.07 8.08
C GLY A 182 1.38 -5.60 7.86
N ILE A 183 0.41 -5.29 7.00
CA ILE A 183 0.04 -3.92 6.64
C ILE A 183 -1.45 -3.64 6.82
N ALA A 184 -1.76 -2.40 7.20
CA ALA A 184 -3.11 -1.87 7.27
C ALA A 184 -3.49 -1.26 5.90
N LEU A 185 -4.58 -1.73 5.31
CA LEU A 185 -5.09 -1.22 4.03
C LEU A 185 -6.20 -0.18 4.20
N GLY A 186 -6.92 -0.20 5.32
CA GLY A 186 -8.04 0.69 5.58
C GLY A 186 -9.28 -0.05 6.06
N LYS A 187 -10.46 0.43 5.66
CA LYS A 187 -11.75 -0.21 5.96
C LYS A 187 -12.49 -0.52 4.66
N ASP A 188 -13.21 -1.63 4.64
CA ASP A 188 -14.09 -1.97 3.53
C ASP A 188 -15.40 -1.15 3.54
N ILE A 189 -16.29 -1.46 2.60
CA ILE A 189 -17.59 -0.80 2.46
C ILE A 189 -18.53 -1.04 3.65
N ALA A 190 -18.27 -2.05 4.47
CA ALA A 190 -19.00 -2.31 5.72
C ALA A 190 -18.32 -1.67 6.95
N GLY A 191 -17.21 -0.96 6.75
CA GLY A 191 -16.44 -0.35 7.84
C GLY A 191 -15.50 -1.32 8.56
N VAL A 192 -15.34 -2.56 8.08
CA VAL A 192 -14.48 -3.56 8.68
C VAL A 192 -13.03 -3.32 8.28
N ALA A 193 -12.13 -3.35 9.27
CA ALA A 193 -10.70 -3.14 9.03
C ALA A 193 -10.11 -4.25 8.13
N GLN A 194 -9.45 -3.83 7.06
CA GLN A 194 -8.78 -4.69 6.09
C GLN A 194 -7.27 -4.60 6.28
N VAL A 195 -6.64 -5.75 6.38
CA VAL A 195 -5.21 -5.93 6.57
C VAL A 195 -4.67 -6.94 5.58
N ALA A 196 -3.40 -6.84 5.24
CA ALA A 196 -2.75 -7.78 4.34
C ALA A 196 -1.33 -8.10 4.80
N ASP A 197 -0.74 -9.13 4.21
CA ASP A 197 0.61 -9.58 4.52
C ASP A 197 1.47 -9.51 3.24
N LEU A 198 2.47 -8.65 3.23
CA LEU A 198 3.38 -8.50 2.09
C LEU A 198 4.19 -9.77 1.81
N CYS A 199 4.40 -10.63 2.81
CA CYS A 199 5.02 -11.94 2.57
C CYS A 199 4.21 -12.81 1.60
N LYS A 200 2.88 -12.61 1.55
CA LYS A 200 1.97 -13.31 0.63
C LYS A 200 1.76 -12.55 -0.69
N MET A 201 2.25 -11.33 -0.76
CA MET A 201 2.18 -10.46 -1.93
C MET A 201 3.58 -9.88 -2.21
N PRO A 202 4.56 -10.71 -2.64
CA PRO A 202 5.97 -10.31 -2.76
C PRO A 202 6.18 -9.18 -3.78
N HIS A 203 5.23 -8.97 -4.68
CA HIS A 203 5.18 -7.87 -5.63
C HIS A 203 3.81 -7.22 -5.56
N LEU A 204 3.75 -5.95 -5.17
CA LEU A 204 2.52 -5.18 -5.05
C LEU A 204 2.58 -3.98 -6.00
N LEU A 205 1.62 -3.89 -6.91
CA LEU A 205 1.41 -2.72 -7.75
C LEU A 205 0.27 -1.87 -7.18
N ILE A 206 0.56 -0.60 -6.90
CA ILE A 206 -0.43 0.38 -6.43
C ILE A 206 -0.59 1.44 -7.52
N ALA A 207 -1.78 1.51 -8.11
CA ALA A 207 -2.08 2.45 -9.18
C ALA A 207 -3.34 3.28 -8.84
N GLY A 208 -3.41 4.48 -9.41
CA GLY A 208 -4.55 5.36 -9.25
C GLY A 208 -4.32 6.72 -9.89
N SER A 209 -5.41 7.42 -10.24
CA SER A 209 -5.38 8.80 -10.73
C SER A 209 -4.89 9.76 -9.64
N THR A 210 -4.56 10.98 -10.03
CA THR A 210 -4.21 12.04 -9.08
C THR A 210 -5.34 12.24 -8.07
N GLY A 211 -5.00 12.26 -6.78
CA GLY A 211 -5.99 12.39 -5.70
C GLY A 211 -6.72 11.11 -5.30
N SER A 212 -6.43 9.96 -5.92
CA SER A 212 -7.05 8.67 -5.56
C SER A 212 -6.57 8.08 -4.22
N GLY A 213 -5.54 8.65 -3.60
CA GLY A 213 -4.96 8.17 -2.34
C GLY A 213 -3.78 7.21 -2.49
N LYS A 214 -3.15 7.10 -3.67
CA LYS A 214 -1.97 6.23 -3.89
C LYS A 214 -0.86 6.51 -2.88
N SER A 215 -0.45 7.76 -2.70
CA SER A 215 0.59 8.17 -1.75
C SER A 215 0.18 7.90 -0.30
N VAL A 216 -1.10 8.12 0.03
CA VAL A 216 -1.65 7.78 1.35
C VAL A 216 -1.55 6.28 1.61
N CYS A 217 -1.86 5.45 0.61
CA CYS A 217 -1.73 4.00 0.72
C CYS A 217 -0.27 3.57 0.95
N VAL A 218 0.68 4.14 0.19
CA VAL A 218 2.12 3.86 0.37
C VAL A 218 2.58 4.27 1.77
N ASN A 219 2.19 5.46 2.24
CA ASN A 219 2.50 5.92 3.59
C ASN A 219 1.87 5.01 4.67
N SER A 220 0.63 4.56 4.46
CA SER A 220 -0.02 3.60 5.38
C SER A 220 0.74 2.28 5.47
N ILE A 221 1.29 1.79 4.35
CA ILE A 221 2.14 0.59 4.32
C ILE A 221 3.42 0.82 5.12
N ILE A 222 4.15 1.92 4.86
CA ILE A 222 5.40 2.23 5.57
C ILE A 222 5.10 2.38 7.07
N MET A 223 4.09 3.16 7.46
CA MET A 223 3.70 3.34 8.85
C MET A 223 3.32 2.02 9.53
N SER A 224 2.65 1.10 8.82
CA SER A 224 2.33 -0.22 9.35
C SER A 224 3.59 -1.02 9.70
N LEU A 225 4.60 -0.96 8.85
CA LEU A 225 5.88 -1.64 9.07
C LEU A 225 6.65 -1.01 10.25
N LEU A 226 6.74 0.32 10.29
CA LEU A 226 7.42 1.04 11.38
C LEU A 226 6.75 0.84 12.73
N PHE A 227 5.41 0.76 12.76
CA PHE A 227 4.65 0.56 13.98
C PHE A 227 4.76 -0.87 14.52
N ARG A 228 5.02 -1.85 13.66
CA ARG A 228 4.94 -3.26 13.98
C ARG A 228 6.29 -3.94 14.14
N SER A 229 7.30 -3.53 13.39
CA SER A 229 8.55 -4.27 13.22
C SER A 229 9.75 -3.42 13.61
N SER A 230 10.75 -4.06 14.21
CA SER A 230 12.01 -3.41 14.51
C SER A 230 12.88 -3.24 13.24
N PRO A 231 13.87 -2.35 13.25
CA PRO A 231 14.82 -2.25 12.15
C PRO A 231 15.71 -3.49 11.98
N GLU A 232 15.75 -4.40 12.96
CA GLU A 232 16.43 -5.69 12.85
C GLU A 232 15.61 -6.68 12.01
N ASP A 233 14.28 -6.65 12.18
CA ASP A 233 13.36 -7.54 11.47
C ASP A 233 13.05 -7.08 10.06
N VAL A 234 12.91 -5.75 9.85
CA VAL A 234 12.48 -5.16 8.58
C VAL A 234 13.39 -4.02 8.17
N LYS A 235 13.96 -4.13 6.98
CA LYS A 235 14.73 -3.07 6.34
C LYS A 235 13.97 -2.51 5.13
N LEU A 236 14.13 -1.22 4.90
CA LEU A 236 13.47 -0.49 3.83
C LEU A 236 14.50 0.12 2.88
N LEU A 237 14.23 -0.01 1.59
CA LEU A 237 14.89 0.74 0.52
C LEU A 237 13.80 1.58 -0.17
N LEU A 238 13.88 2.90 -0.04
CA LEU A 238 12.88 3.81 -0.58
C LEU A 238 13.45 4.56 -1.79
N ILE A 239 12.68 4.59 -2.89
CA ILE A 239 13.02 5.30 -4.12
C ILE A 239 11.90 6.27 -4.45
N ASP A 240 12.18 7.57 -4.44
CA ASP A 240 11.24 8.64 -4.74
C ASP A 240 11.78 9.56 -5.86
N PRO A 241 11.57 9.21 -7.13
CA PRO A 241 12.09 9.99 -8.25
C PRO A 241 11.44 11.37 -8.41
N LYS A 242 10.35 11.64 -7.68
CA LYS A 242 9.64 12.91 -7.70
C LYS A 242 10.06 13.85 -6.57
N VAL A 243 10.72 13.33 -5.55
CA VAL A 243 11.22 14.08 -4.37
C VAL A 243 10.11 14.79 -3.58
N VAL A 244 8.91 14.22 -3.55
CA VAL A 244 7.73 14.89 -2.95
C VAL A 244 6.95 14.03 -1.95
N GLU A 245 7.20 12.71 -1.91
CA GLU A 245 6.34 11.80 -1.14
C GLU A 245 7.06 11.10 0.02
N LEU A 246 8.36 10.78 -0.11
CA LEU A 246 9.07 9.91 0.83
C LEU A 246 10.27 10.58 1.55
N ALA A 247 10.57 11.83 1.26
CA ALA A 247 11.73 12.52 1.84
C ALA A 247 11.67 12.60 3.39
N GLU A 248 10.48 12.64 3.96
CA GLU A 248 10.24 12.71 5.41
C GLU A 248 10.71 11.45 6.16
N TYR A 249 10.88 10.33 5.46
CA TYR A 249 11.39 9.09 6.05
C TYR A 249 12.91 9.05 6.19
N ASN A 250 13.65 10.06 5.70
CA ASN A 250 15.09 10.09 5.92
C ASN A 250 15.42 10.11 7.41
N GLY A 251 16.35 9.29 7.82
CA GLY A 251 16.82 9.20 9.22
C GLY A 251 16.11 8.13 10.05
N ILE A 252 15.08 7.46 9.55
CA ILE A 252 14.50 6.31 10.28
C ILE A 252 15.49 5.13 10.27
N PRO A 253 15.59 4.37 11.38
CA PRO A 253 16.60 3.29 11.52
C PRO A 253 16.32 2.08 10.60
N HIS A 254 15.14 1.99 10.02
CA HIS A 254 14.78 0.92 9.07
C HIS A 254 15.39 1.11 7.68
N LEU A 255 15.87 2.32 7.33
CA LEU A 255 16.44 2.56 6.00
C LEU A 255 17.81 1.90 5.85
N LEU A 256 17.99 1.17 4.75
CA LEU A 256 19.30 0.65 4.33
C LEU A 256 20.23 1.77 3.83
N MET A 257 19.65 2.81 3.25
CA MET A 257 20.32 4.01 2.76
C MET A 257 19.32 5.17 2.71
N PRO A 258 19.77 6.45 2.63
CA PRO A 258 18.88 7.58 2.45
C PRO A 258 17.93 7.38 1.27
N VAL A 259 16.75 7.99 1.32
CA VAL A 259 15.74 7.91 0.23
C VAL A 259 16.39 8.32 -1.09
N VAL A 260 16.32 7.43 -2.07
CA VAL A 260 16.96 7.60 -3.36
C VAL A 260 16.07 8.43 -4.28
N THR A 261 16.54 9.60 -4.68
CA THR A 261 15.76 10.54 -5.50
C THR A 261 16.25 10.64 -6.95
N GLU A 262 17.50 10.25 -7.20
CA GLU A 262 18.10 10.32 -8.52
C GLU A 262 17.92 9.00 -9.29
N PRO A 263 17.40 9.02 -10.54
CA PRO A 263 17.18 7.80 -11.33
C PRO A 263 18.45 6.94 -11.54
N LYS A 264 19.61 7.58 -11.68
CA LYS A 264 20.90 6.85 -11.82
C LYS A 264 21.27 6.11 -10.54
N LYS A 265 21.05 6.72 -9.38
CA LYS A 265 21.29 6.09 -8.09
C LYS A 265 20.26 5.01 -7.79
N ALA A 266 19.03 5.12 -8.30
CA ALA A 266 17.99 4.10 -8.14
C ALA A 266 18.43 2.75 -8.77
N ALA A 267 19.05 2.78 -9.95
CA ALA A 267 19.59 1.56 -10.56
C ALA A 267 20.67 0.89 -9.68
N GLY A 268 21.56 1.71 -9.09
CA GLY A 268 22.58 1.21 -8.15
C GLY A 268 21.97 0.62 -6.88
N ALA A 269 20.97 1.28 -6.30
CA ALA A 269 20.24 0.81 -5.12
C ALA A 269 19.53 -0.52 -5.36
N LEU A 270 18.88 -0.67 -6.52
CA LEU A 270 18.29 -1.95 -6.93
C LEU A 270 19.35 -3.03 -7.16
N GLY A 271 20.50 -2.66 -7.74
CA GLY A 271 21.65 -3.56 -7.89
C GLY A 271 22.14 -4.09 -6.52
N SER A 272 22.23 -3.23 -5.50
CA SER A 272 22.59 -3.64 -4.13
C SER A 272 21.54 -4.60 -3.53
N ALA A 273 20.27 -4.38 -3.78
CA ALA A 273 19.20 -5.30 -3.34
C ALA A 273 19.32 -6.68 -4.01
N VAL A 274 19.68 -6.72 -5.31
CA VAL A 274 19.93 -7.98 -6.01
C VAL A 274 21.15 -8.71 -5.42
N GLN A 275 22.24 -8.01 -5.14
CA GLN A 275 23.42 -8.61 -4.51
C GLN A 275 23.11 -9.20 -3.14
N GLU A 276 22.28 -8.50 -2.32
CA GLU A 276 21.83 -9.02 -1.04
C GLU A 276 20.94 -10.26 -1.20
N MET A 277 20.04 -10.24 -2.17
CA MET A 277 19.22 -11.41 -2.51
C MET A 277 20.10 -12.63 -2.87
N GLU A 278 21.10 -12.44 -3.72
CA GLU A 278 22.03 -13.51 -4.11
C GLU A 278 22.88 -14.01 -2.92
N ARG A 279 23.30 -13.10 -2.02
CA ARG A 279 23.98 -13.44 -0.79
C ARG A 279 23.10 -14.35 0.08
N ARG A 280 21.84 -14.01 0.28
CA ARG A 280 20.89 -14.83 1.04
C ARG A 280 20.64 -16.18 0.39
N TYR A 281 20.52 -16.26 -0.93
CA TYR A 281 20.40 -17.54 -1.62
C TYR A 281 21.61 -18.45 -1.40
N ARG A 282 22.83 -17.89 -1.43
CA ARG A 282 24.04 -18.66 -1.11
C ARG A 282 24.01 -19.19 0.32
N LEU A 283 23.68 -18.35 1.31
CA LEU A 283 23.55 -18.76 2.71
C LEU A 283 22.51 -19.87 2.89
N PHE A 284 21.36 -19.77 2.21
CA PHE A 284 20.35 -20.82 2.27
C PHE A 284 20.86 -22.14 1.69
N ALA A 285 21.55 -22.08 0.55
CA ALA A 285 22.13 -23.27 -0.09
C ALA A 285 23.20 -23.92 0.77
N GLU A 286 24.12 -23.15 1.33
CA GLU A 286 25.21 -23.63 2.21
C GLU A 286 24.67 -24.31 3.48
N ASN A 287 23.52 -23.84 3.98
CA ASN A 287 22.88 -24.35 5.19
C ASN A 287 21.72 -25.32 4.91
N ASN A 288 21.51 -25.73 3.65
CA ASN A 288 20.45 -26.65 3.24
C ASN A 288 19.04 -26.25 3.68
N VAL A 289 18.76 -24.93 3.70
CA VAL A 289 17.44 -24.35 3.98
C VAL A 289 16.84 -23.72 2.72
N ARG A 290 15.50 -23.56 2.68
CA ARG A 290 14.82 -23.07 1.49
C ARG A 290 14.25 -21.64 1.61
N ASP A 291 14.15 -21.14 2.83
CA ASP A 291 13.50 -19.87 3.12
C ASP A 291 14.10 -19.22 4.38
N ILE A 292 13.81 -17.92 4.52
CA ILE A 292 14.31 -17.09 5.62
C ILE A 292 13.84 -17.59 7.00
N LYS A 293 12.65 -18.15 7.11
CA LYS A 293 12.13 -18.64 8.41
C LYS A 293 12.92 -19.85 8.87
N SER A 294 13.20 -20.76 7.95
CA SER A 294 14.03 -21.93 8.22
C SER A 294 15.47 -21.54 8.56
N PHE A 295 16.01 -20.53 7.85
CA PHE A 295 17.34 -19.99 8.13
C PHE A 295 17.40 -19.34 9.52
N ASN A 296 16.48 -18.42 9.83
CA ASN A 296 16.45 -17.74 11.14
C ASN A 296 16.27 -18.71 12.31
N LYS A 297 15.50 -19.80 12.12
CA LYS A 297 15.41 -20.85 13.14
C LYS A 297 16.77 -21.53 13.36
N LEU A 298 17.50 -21.82 12.29
CA LEU A 298 18.83 -22.43 12.37
C LEU A 298 19.84 -21.48 13.00
N ALA A 299 19.81 -20.17 12.64
CA ALA A 299 20.68 -19.14 13.20
C ALA A 299 20.45 -18.97 14.71
N ALA A 300 19.21 -19.03 15.18
CA ALA A 300 18.92 -19.01 16.63
C ALA A 300 19.53 -20.18 17.40
N GLU A 301 19.79 -21.32 16.74
CA GLU A 301 20.47 -22.49 17.31
C GLU A 301 21.99 -22.44 17.10
N ARG A 302 22.48 -21.59 16.21
CA ARG A 302 23.88 -21.46 15.77
C ARG A 302 24.26 -19.97 15.65
N PRO A 303 24.72 -19.34 16.74
CA PRO A 303 25.07 -17.91 16.75
C PRO A 303 26.15 -17.50 15.74
N GLU A 304 26.97 -18.47 15.27
CA GLU A 304 27.99 -18.23 14.25
C GLU A 304 27.43 -17.94 12.84
N LEU A 305 26.12 -18.06 12.63
CA LEU A 305 25.42 -17.80 11.35
C LEU A 305 24.81 -16.41 11.26
N GLU A 306 24.94 -15.58 12.30
CA GLU A 306 24.44 -14.20 12.29
C GLU A 306 25.19 -13.26 11.33
#